data_264aa85fe0d88ee3594037d04260f8b0
#
_entry.id   264aa85fe0d88ee3594037d04260f8b0
#
_cell.length_a   1.000
_cell.length_b   1.000
_cell.length_c   1.000
_cell.angle_alpha   90.00
_cell.angle_beta   90.00
_cell.angle_gamma   90.00
#
_symmetry.space_group_name_H-M   'P 1'
#
loop_
_entity.id
_entity.type
_entity.pdbx_description
1 polymer ?
#
loop_
_entity_poly.entity_id
_entity_poly.type
_entity_poly.pdbx_seq_one_letter_code
_entity_poly.pdbx_strand_id
1 'polypeptide(L)'
;MLFDEEMMLLAIEEAKKAAELGEVPVGAVIIDEKGEIIAKAHNLRESENRPTAHAEILAIEEAARIKKSWRLSGCTLYVTLEPCPMCTGAIINSRLKRIVYGAFDENMGACASVTRLIDKNFGHKPLVRSRILEKECGEIMSDFFKKLR
;
A
#
# COMPACT_ATOMS: atom_id res chain seq x y z
N MET A 1 10.79 9.59 16.44
CA MET A 1 10.40 8.75 15.28
C MET A 1 9.97 9.66 14.14
N LEU A 2 10.42 9.36 12.92
CA LEU A 2 10.06 10.14 11.75
C LEU A 2 8.59 9.91 11.37
N PHE A 3 7.96 10.92 10.78
CA PHE A 3 6.54 10.85 10.41
C PHE A 3 6.20 9.66 9.48
N ASP A 4 7.05 9.40 8.48
CA ASP A 4 6.84 8.26 7.58
C ASP A 4 6.87 6.94 8.33
N GLU A 5 7.72 6.82 9.35
CA GLU A 5 7.76 5.62 10.19
C GLU A 5 6.49 5.47 11.02
N GLU A 6 5.97 6.58 11.56
CA GLU A 6 4.72 6.57 12.33
C GLU A 6 3.55 6.09 11.47
N MET A 7 3.46 6.59 10.24
CA MET A 7 2.41 6.18 9.31
C MET A 7 2.58 4.72 8.88
N MET A 8 3.82 4.29 8.68
CA MET A 8 4.10 2.89 8.33
C MET A 8 3.73 1.95 9.49
N LEU A 9 3.91 2.35 10.73
CA LEU A 9 3.47 1.54 11.89
C LEU A 9 1.95 1.33 11.84
N LEU A 10 1.19 2.33 11.44
CA LEU A 10 -0.26 2.18 11.29
C LEU A 10 -0.61 1.23 10.15
N ALA A 11 0.14 1.27 9.06
CA ALA A 11 -0.02 0.32 7.96
C ALA A 11 0.31 -1.11 8.41
N ILE A 12 1.33 -1.26 9.24
CA ILE A 12 1.69 -2.56 9.84
C ILE A 12 0.56 -3.10 10.72
N GLU A 13 -0.08 -2.23 11.51
CA GLU A 13 -1.25 -2.63 12.32
C GLU A 13 -2.38 -3.17 11.42
N GLU A 14 -2.63 -2.52 10.28
CA GLU A 14 -3.60 -3.00 9.31
C GLU A 14 -3.18 -4.35 8.72
N ALA A 15 -1.90 -4.52 8.40
CA ALA A 15 -1.39 -5.80 7.90
C ALA A 15 -1.63 -6.93 8.90
N LYS A 16 -1.45 -6.67 10.19
CA LYS A 16 -1.71 -7.65 11.25
C LYS A 16 -3.18 -8.07 11.31
N LYS A 17 -4.10 -7.14 11.06
CA LYS A 17 -5.52 -7.46 10.98
C LYS A 17 -5.81 -8.42 9.83
N ALA A 18 -5.16 -8.21 8.69
CA ALA A 18 -5.29 -9.13 7.55
C ALA A 18 -4.79 -10.53 7.93
N ALA A 19 -3.62 -10.62 8.59
CA ALA A 19 -3.06 -11.90 9.03
C ALA A 19 -4.03 -12.65 9.95
N GLU A 20 -4.70 -11.96 10.85
CA GLU A 20 -5.69 -12.55 11.76
C GLU A 20 -6.86 -13.17 11.00
N LEU A 21 -7.19 -12.66 9.82
CA LEU A 21 -8.25 -13.17 8.95
C LEU A 21 -7.76 -14.29 8.02
N GLY A 22 -6.48 -14.65 8.08
CA GLY A 22 -5.89 -15.61 7.15
C GLY A 22 -5.56 -15.02 5.78
N GLU A 23 -5.60 -13.69 5.66
CA GLU A 23 -5.23 -12.98 4.43
C GLU A 23 -3.74 -12.70 4.39
N VAL A 24 -3.17 -12.60 3.19
CA VAL A 24 -1.79 -12.15 3.04
C VAL A 24 -1.67 -10.76 3.70
N PRO A 25 -0.74 -10.60 4.66
CA PRO A 25 -0.71 -9.42 5.52
C PRO A 25 -0.10 -8.19 4.86
N VAL A 26 -0.94 -7.46 4.13
CA VAL A 26 -0.59 -6.17 3.56
C VAL A 26 -1.55 -5.12 4.13
N GLY A 27 -0.99 -4.02 4.60
CA GLY A 27 -1.75 -2.90 5.15
C GLY A 27 -1.40 -1.60 4.45
N ALA A 28 -2.35 -0.69 4.37
CA ALA A 28 -2.19 0.59 3.69
C ALA A 28 -2.86 1.72 4.47
N VAL A 29 -2.25 2.90 4.40
CA VAL A 29 -2.75 4.14 5.01
C VAL A 29 -2.60 5.25 3.98
N ILE A 30 -3.62 6.08 3.83
CA ILE A 30 -3.52 7.29 2.98
C ILE A 30 -3.73 8.52 3.85
N ILE A 31 -2.84 9.49 3.70
CA ILE A 31 -2.97 10.80 4.32
C ILE A 31 -3.23 11.85 3.25
N ASP A 32 -3.90 12.94 3.63
CA ASP A 32 -4.13 14.06 2.73
C ASP A 32 -2.94 15.05 2.75
N GLU A 33 -3.08 16.17 2.05
CA GLU A 33 -2.05 17.20 1.93
C GLU A 33 -1.73 17.90 3.26
N LYS A 34 -2.62 17.76 4.25
CA LYS A 34 -2.41 18.32 5.60
C LYS A 34 -1.80 17.30 6.56
N GLY A 35 -1.58 16.08 6.09
CA GLY A 35 -1.05 15.00 6.92
C GLY A 35 -2.12 14.28 7.74
N GLU A 36 -3.40 14.51 7.46
CA GLU A 36 -4.49 13.82 8.14
C GLU A 36 -4.77 12.48 7.48
N ILE A 37 -5.03 11.45 8.30
CA ILE A 37 -5.33 10.11 7.81
C ILE A 37 -6.76 10.10 7.27
N ILE A 38 -6.92 9.74 6.00
CA ILE A 38 -8.23 9.68 5.34
C ILE A 38 -8.65 8.27 4.96
N ALA A 39 -7.73 7.30 5.01
CA ALA A 39 -8.07 5.90 4.74
C ALA A 39 -7.07 4.97 5.41
N LYS A 40 -7.57 3.84 5.91
CA LYS A 40 -6.76 2.70 6.37
C LYS A 40 -7.43 1.45 5.85
N ALA A 41 -6.64 0.51 5.35
CA ALA A 41 -7.19 -0.72 4.78
C ALA A 41 -6.18 -1.86 4.86
N HIS A 42 -6.66 -3.07 4.71
CA HIS A 42 -5.82 -4.26 4.63
C HIS A 42 -6.42 -5.22 3.61
N ASN A 43 -5.61 -6.16 3.15
CA ASN A 43 -6.00 -7.13 2.14
C ASN A 43 -7.22 -7.95 2.58
N LEU A 44 -8.24 -8.04 1.70
CA LEU A 44 -9.47 -8.79 1.93
C LEU A 44 -9.82 -9.69 0.74
N ARG A 45 -8.83 -10.02 -0.10
CA ARG A 45 -9.06 -10.76 -1.34
C ARG A 45 -9.82 -12.06 -1.14
N GLU A 46 -9.40 -12.88 -0.17
CA GLU A 46 -10.04 -14.16 0.12
C GLU A 46 -11.37 -13.97 0.85
N SER A 47 -11.37 -13.10 1.86
CA SER A 47 -12.55 -12.87 2.71
C SER A 47 -13.76 -12.36 1.93
N GLU A 48 -13.52 -11.54 0.91
CA GLU A 48 -14.59 -10.93 0.11
C GLU A 48 -14.73 -11.54 -1.29
N ASN A 49 -13.93 -12.55 -1.62
CA ASN A 49 -13.90 -13.16 -2.96
C ASN A 49 -13.74 -12.09 -4.04
N ARG A 50 -12.82 -11.16 -3.82
CA ARG A 50 -12.57 -10.05 -4.74
C ARG A 50 -11.11 -10.06 -5.17
N PRO A 51 -10.81 -10.36 -6.43
CA PRO A 51 -9.42 -10.41 -6.91
C PRO A 51 -8.71 -9.06 -6.82
N THR A 52 -9.46 -7.96 -6.74
CA THR A 52 -8.90 -6.61 -6.68
C THR A 52 -8.83 -6.04 -5.25
N ALA A 53 -9.29 -6.77 -4.23
CA ALA A 53 -9.37 -6.26 -2.85
C ALA A 53 -8.01 -6.27 -2.14
N HIS A 54 -6.98 -5.73 -2.77
CA HIS A 54 -5.70 -5.45 -2.15
C HIS A 54 -5.81 -4.21 -1.26
N ALA A 55 -4.99 -4.14 -0.22
CA ALA A 55 -5.00 -3.02 0.72
C ALA A 55 -4.96 -1.66 0.02
N GLU A 56 -4.11 -1.54 -1.00
CA GLU A 56 -3.93 -0.28 -1.74
C GLU A 56 -5.20 0.13 -2.47
N ILE A 57 -5.86 -0.82 -3.14
CA ILE A 57 -7.11 -0.56 -3.87
C ILE A 57 -8.20 -0.09 -2.89
N LEU A 58 -8.35 -0.82 -1.77
CA LEU A 58 -9.35 -0.47 -0.76
C LEU A 58 -9.10 0.91 -0.16
N ALA A 59 -7.83 1.22 0.13
CA ALA A 59 -7.46 2.53 0.67
C ALA A 59 -7.73 3.66 -0.34
N ILE A 60 -7.36 3.45 -1.61
CA ILE A 60 -7.60 4.42 -2.68
C ILE A 60 -9.11 4.69 -2.84
N GLU A 61 -9.92 3.64 -2.86
CA GLU A 61 -11.37 3.78 -3.01
C GLU A 61 -11.97 4.55 -1.82
N GLU A 62 -11.55 4.22 -0.61
CA GLU A 62 -12.03 4.91 0.60
C GLU A 62 -11.59 6.38 0.62
N ALA A 63 -10.33 6.66 0.29
CA ALA A 63 -9.83 8.04 0.21
C ALA A 63 -10.60 8.86 -0.82
N ALA A 64 -10.89 8.27 -1.99
CA ALA A 64 -11.67 8.92 -3.04
C ALA A 64 -13.09 9.24 -2.55
N ARG A 65 -13.69 8.32 -1.80
CA ARG A 65 -15.02 8.51 -1.21
C ARG A 65 -15.01 9.68 -0.22
N ILE A 66 -14.01 9.71 0.65
CA ILE A 66 -13.87 10.76 1.69
C ILE A 66 -13.60 12.12 1.04
N LYS A 67 -12.71 12.17 0.06
CA LYS A 67 -12.38 13.43 -0.64
C LYS A 67 -13.45 13.83 -1.66
N LYS A 68 -14.38 12.95 -1.97
CA LYS A 68 -15.40 13.14 -3.02
C LYS A 68 -14.76 13.50 -4.36
N SER A 69 -13.64 12.82 -4.67
CA SER A 69 -12.86 13.05 -5.87
C SER A 69 -12.05 11.79 -6.18
N TRP A 70 -12.01 11.37 -7.45
CA TRP A 70 -11.12 10.30 -7.86
C TRP A 70 -9.66 10.74 -7.88
N ARG A 71 -9.41 12.04 -7.99
CA ARG A 71 -8.05 12.60 -7.92
C ARG A 71 -7.65 12.75 -6.46
N LEU A 72 -6.58 12.07 -6.10
CA LEU A 72 -6.03 12.13 -4.75
C LEU A 72 -4.79 13.03 -4.73
N SER A 73 -4.90 14.19 -5.39
CA SER A 73 -3.80 15.16 -5.49
C SER A 73 -3.32 15.58 -4.10
N GLY A 74 -2.02 15.59 -3.90
CA GLY A 74 -1.43 15.96 -2.61
C GLY A 74 -1.42 14.84 -1.58
N CYS A 75 -2.08 13.71 -1.86
CA CYS A 75 -2.16 12.60 -0.89
C CYS A 75 -0.95 11.67 -1.00
N THR A 76 -0.61 11.02 0.12
CA THR A 76 0.47 10.03 0.21
C THR A 76 -0.11 8.69 0.63
N LEU A 77 0.32 7.62 -0.05
CA LEU A 77 -0.01 6.25 0.30
C LEU A 77 1.18 5.60 1.01
N TYR A 78 0.92 5.02 2.17
CA TYR A 78 1.87 4.15 2.88
C TYR A 78 1.38 2.73 2.77
N VAL A 79 2.23 1.81 2.35
CA VAL A 79 1.89 0.40 2.21
C VAL A 79 3.06 -0.47 2.67
N THR A 80 2.76 -1.56 3.36
CA THR A 80 3.79 -2.42 3.97
C THR A 80 4.62 -3.18 2.95
N LEU A 81 4.04 -3.49 1.78
CA LEU A 81 4.68 -4.25 0.72
C LEU A 81 4.66 -3.47 -0.58
N GLU A 82 5.72 -3.60 -1.37
CA GLU A 82 5.84 -3.00 -2.70
C GLU A 82 4.59 -3.32 -3.55
N PRO A 83 3.92 -2.32 -4.13
CA PRO A 83 2.71 -2.57 -4.93
C PRO A 83 2.93 -3.44 -6.17
N CYS A 84 1.93 -4.27 -6.45
CA CYS A 84 1.86 -5.08 -7.66
C CYS A 84 1.47 -4.21 -8.88
N PRO A 85 1.47 -4.76 -10.10
CA PRO A 85 1.12 -3.95 -11.29
C PRO A 85 -0.28 -3.33 -11.23
N MET A 86 -1.27 -4.06 -10.73
CA MET A 86 -2.65 -3.55 -10.59
C MET A 86 -2.68 -2.34 -9.66
N CYS A 87 -2.07 -2.46 -8.49
CA CYS A 87 -2.06 -1.38 -7.50
C CYS A 87 -1.22 -0.20 -7.97
N THR A 88 -0.09 -0.45 -8.63
CA THR A 88 0.74 0.61 -9.20
C THR A 88 -0.04 1.38 -10.26
N GLY A 89 -0.81 0.70 -11.10
CA GLY A 89 -1.69 1.34 -12.06
C GLY A 89 -2.74 2.22 -11.38
N ALA A 90 -3.35 1.72 -10.32
CA ALA A 90 -4.34 2.47 -9.55
C ALA A 90 -3.73 3.72 -8.90
N ILE A 91 -2.50 3.59 -8.38
CA ILE A 91 -1.75 4.71 -7.78
C ILE A 91 -1.55 5.82 -8.81
N ILE A 92 -1.10 5.45 -10.01
CA ILE A 92 -0.89 6.40 -11.10
C ILE A 92 -2.23 7.02 -11.52
N ASN A 93 -3.24 6.17 -11.68
CA ASN A 93 -4.55 6.60 -12.17
C ASN A 93 -5.24 7.58 -11.21
N SER A 94 -5.08 7.38 -9.91
CA SER A 94 -5.68 8.25 -8.89
C SER A 94 -4.88 9.53 -8.61
N ARG A 95 -3.74 9.71 -9.26
CA ARG A 95 -2.89 10.90 -9.14
C ARG A 95 -2.31 11.10 -7.74
N LEU A 96 -2.06 10.02 -7.01
CA LEU A 96 -1.37 10.11 -5.72
C LEU A 96 -0.03 10.83 -5.90
N LYS A 97 0.26 11.75 -4.99
CA LYS A 97 1.49 12.54 -5.03
C LYS A 97 2.72 11.69 -4.69
N ARG A 98 2.56 10.78 -3.73
CA ARG A 98 3.70 10.07 -3.18
C ARG A 98 3.29 8.69 -2.70
N ILE A 99 4.20 7.72 -2.86
CA ILE A 99 4.03 6.37 -2.36
C ILE A 99 5.24 6.00 -1.52
N VAL A 100 4.97 5.44 -0.34
CA VAL A 100 6.00 4.98 0.60
C VAL A 100 5.73 3.52 0.90
N TYR A 101 6.71 2.64 0.66
CA TYR A 101 6.54 1.23 1.01
C TYR A 101 7.70 0.71 1.85
N GLY A 102 7.45 -0.38 2.58
CA GLY A 102 8.42 -0.97 3.48
C GLY A 102 9.26 -2.04 2.80
N ALA A 103 8.71 -3.21 2.59
CA ALA A 103 9.40 -4.35 2.02
C ALA A 103 9.23 -4.46 0.51
N PHE A 104 10.19 -5.09 -0.17
CA PHE A 104 10.11 -5.36 -1.60
C PHE A 104 9.36 -6.67 -1.85
N ASP A 105 8.71 -6.77 -3.01
CA ASP A 105 8.04 -7.98 -3.46
C ASP A 105 8.73 -8.49 -4.72
N GLU A 106 9.56 -9.50 -4.59
CA GLU A 106 10.36 -10.05 -5.69
C GLU A 106 9.51 -10.73 -6.76
N ASN A 107 8.28 -11.13 -6.42
CA ASN A 107 7.41 -11.86 -7.33
C ASN A 107 6.46 -10.96 -8.12
N MET A 108 5.98 -9.88 -7.53
CA MET A 108 4.94 -9.03 -8.12
C MET A 108 5.23 -7.54 -8.04
N GLY A 109 6.37 -7.14 -7.53
CA GLY A 109 6.68 -5.73 -7.31
C GLY A 109 6.80 -4.93 -8.60
N ALA A 110 6.04 -3.85 -8.69
CA ALA A 110 5.99 -3.01 -9.89
C ALA A 110 6.58 -1.61 -9.69
N CYS A 111 7.29 -1.39 -8.58
CA CYS A 111 7.98 -0.14 -8.31
C CYS A 111 9.50 -0.28 -8.45
N ALA A 112 10.03 -1.49 -8.31
CA ALA A 112 11.47 -1.76 -8.42
C ALA A 112 11.80 -3.21 -8.75
N SER A 113 11.11 -4.18 -8.13
CA SER A 113 11.59 -5.58 -8.09
C SER A 113 11.43 -6.35 -9.41
N VAL A 114 10.21 -6.46 -9.94
CA VAL A 114 9.96 -7.15 -11.21
C VAL A 114 9.99 -6.16 -12.37
N THR A 115 9.38 -5.02 -12.19
CA THR A 115 9.34 -3.96 -13.18
C THR A 115 9.32 -2.61 -12.46
N ARG A 116 9.62 -1.54 -13.18
CA ARG A 116 9.53 -0.18 -12.67
C ARG A 116 8.37 0.54 -13.36
N LEU A 117 7.19 -0.07 -13.35
CA LEU A 117 5.98 0.50 -13.93
C LEU A 117 5.73 1.91 -13.38
N ILE A 118 6.01 2.13 -12.09
CA ILE A 118 5.81 3.41 -11.42
C ILE A 118 6.60 4.56 -12.07
N ASP A 119 7.71 4.23 -12.75
CA ASP A 119 8.59 5.22 -13.39
C ASP A 119 8.21 5.53 -14.85
N LYS A 120 7.24 4.79 -15.41
CA LYS A 120 6.82 5.00 -16.80
C LYS A 120 6.01 6.28 -16.93
N ASN A 121 6.10 6.90 -18.10
CA ASN A 121 5.40 8.16 -18.34
C ASN A 121 3.96 7.90 -18.82
N PHE A 122 3.03 7.84 -17.86
CA PHE A 122 1.59 7.75 -18.13
C PHE A 122 0.89 9.08 -17.84
N GLY A 123 1.63 10.19 -17.88
CA GLY A 123 1.09 11.51 -17.62
C GLY A 123 1.10 11.92 -16.14
N HIS A 124 1.52 11.04 -15.26
CA HIS A 124 1.66 11.31 -13.83
C HIS A 124 2.71 10.38 -13.24
N LYS A 125 3.62 10.92 -12.45
CA LYS A 125 4.66 10.14 -11.77
C LYS A 125 4.65 10.45 -10.28
N PRO A 126 4.19 9.51 -9.44
CA PRO A 126 4.29 9.68 -7.99
C PRO A 126 5.75 9.71 -7.54
N LEU A 127 6.03 10.43 -6.46
CA LEU A 127 7.31 10.32 -5.78
C LEU A 127 7.33 8.98 -5.04
N VAL A 128 8.47 8.31 -5.00
CA VAL A 128 8.58 6.97 -4.41
C VAL A 128 9.64 6.97 -3.30
N ARG A 129 9.29 6.40 -2.16
CA ARG A 129 10.23 6.14 -1.08
C ARG A 129 10.05 4.70 -0.62
N SER A 130 11.15 3.95 -0.55
CA SER A 130 11.12 2.53 -0.14
C SER A 130 11.88 2.34 1.18
N ARG A 131 11.79 1.13 1.72
CA ARG A 131 12.56 0.64 2.88
C ARG A 131 12.18 1.29 4.22
N ILE A 132 11.01 1.89 4.32
CA ILE A 132 10.55 2.45 5.59
C ILE A 132 10.04 1.29 6.47
N LEU A 133 10.74 1.03 7.56
CA LEU A 133 10.51 -0.13 8.43
C LEU A 133 10.55 -1.43 7.64
N GLU A 134 11.50 -1.54 6.73
CA GLU A 134 11.66 -2.67 5.81
C GLU A 134 11.71 -4.01 6.54
N LYS A 135 12.48 -4.09 7.62
CA LYS A 135 12.63 -5.31 8.40
C LYS A 135 11.29 -5.77 8.98
N GLU A 136 10.60 -4.86 9.65
CA GLU A 136 9.31 -5.16 10.30
C GLU A 136 8.25 -5.57 9.27
N CYS A 137 8.20 -4.87 8.14
CA CYS A 137 7.27 -5.20 7.05
C CYS A 137 7.58 -6.57 6.44
N GLY A 138 8.86 -6.87 6.24
CA GLY A 138 9.29 -8.17 5.70
C GLY A 138 9.01 -9.31 6.66
N GLU A 139 9.20 -9.10 7.96
CA GLU A 139 8.96 -10.12 8.98
C GLU A 139 7.49 -10.54 9.05
N ILE A 140 6.57 -9.61 8.91
CA ILE A 140 5.14 -9.93 8.89
C ILE A 140 4.82 -10.90 7.75
N MET A 141 5.38 -10.67 6.58
CA MET A 141 5.21 -11.53 5.42
C MET A 141 5.82 -12.90 5.65
N SER A 142 7.08 -12.95 6.10
CA SER A 142 7.76 -14.22 6.35
C SER A 142 7.07 -15.04 7.43
N ASP A 143 6.64 -14.42 8.51
CA ASP A 143 5.96 -15.11 9.63
C ASP A 143 4.64 -15.72 9.16
N PHE A 144 3.89 -15.00 8.35
CA PHE A 144 2.62 -15.48 7.80
C PHE A 144 2.85 -16.74 6.96
N PHE A 145 3.79 -16.72 6.02
CA PHE A 145 4.05 -17.85 5.14
C PHE A 145 4.67 -19.05 5.88
N LYS A 146 5.44 -18.81 6.94
CA LYS A 146 5.93 -19.90 7.79
C LYS A 146 4.80 -20.65 8.48
N LYS A 147 3.78 -19.94 8.93
CA LYS A 147 2.63 -20.56 9.61
C LYS A 147 1.76 -21.39 8.67
N LEU A 148 1.82 -21.15 7.36
CA LEU A 148 1.07 -21.93 6.38
C LEU A 148 1.71 -23.28 6.05
N ARG A 149 2.96 -23.49 6.47
CA ARG A 149 3.70 -24.72 6.18
C ARG A 149 3.48 -25.79 7.23
#